data_fcbd3eec0ddd0b83621d892e582f7c5f
#
_entry.id   fcbd3eec0ddd0b83621d892e582f7c5f
#
_cell.length_a   1.000
_cell.length_b   1.000
_cell.length_c   1.000
_cell.angle_alpha   90.00
_cell.angle_beta   90.00
_cell.angle_gamma   90.00
#
_symmetry.space_group_name_H-M   'P 1'
#
loop_
_entity.id
_entity.type
_entity.pdbx_description
1 polymer ?
#
loop_
_entity_poly.entity_id
_entity_poly.type
_entity_poly.pdbx_seq_one_letter_code
_entity_poly.pdbx_strand_id
1 'polypeptide(L)'
;MTENRFISELEQALKRLPADERNDILQDIREYFLNGRDDGKAEEEIAASLGSPAKIAAELLEAYPFAEADDSIASPTSEVITIQDDSFTKVDIDVQHGSLTVLPSDSADTRIELTGTKERLELTAEVLGDTLKIKLKNKAHWLFMFNFNTKGVALKVFIPKKLYQSISMKSDNGRIQAEKLIGKQIECRTDNGRIELAELAATSLEAETDNGRIEILKVQTDRLKAKTDNGRVTMRHVEAESIYAESDNGRIEFDQVDGELTAITDNGRIVLAGENLDRNIDFRTDNGSIEIATTHKATNATILAKTGHGRIDIYGERNSRSRFGEELHQIRLKSDNGRITVR
;
A
#
# COMPACT_ATOMS: atom_id res chain seq x y z
N MET A 1 -10.05 35.64 12.67
CA MET A 1 -10.32 34.88 13.93
C MET A 1 -9.03 34.15 14.27
N THR A 2 -8.58 34.19 15.53
CA THR A 2 -7.36 33.47 15.95
C THR A 2 -7.66 31.97 16.15
N GLU A 3 -6.62 31.13 16.04
CA GLU A 3 -6.72 29.69 16.26
C GLU A 3 -7.38 29.37 17.62
N ASN A 4 -6.89 29.96 18.71
CA ASN A 4 -7.41 29.69 20.06
C ASN A 4 -8.93 30.01 20.18
N ARG A 5 -9.38 31.05 19.54
CA ARG A 5 -10.79 31.41 19.51
C ARG A 5 -11.62 30.44 18.69
N PHE A 6 -11.09 30.04 17.53
CA PHE A 6 -11.72 29.03 16.66
C PHE A 6 -11.90 27.71 17.38
N ILE A 7 -10.83 27.19 17.99
CA ILE A 7 -10.82 25.94 18.76
C ILE A 7 -11.82 26.01 19.94
N SER A 8 -11.82 27.13 20.70
CA SER A 8 -12.73 27.27 21.85
C SER A 8 -14.22 27.31 21.43
N GLU A 9 -14.55 28.01 20.33
CA GLU A 9 -15.92 28.06 19.81
C GLU A 9 -16.36 26.69 19.27
N LEU A 10 -15.45 25.99 18.56
CA LEU A 10 -15.71 24.65 18.05
C LEU A 10 -15.89 23.62 19.19
N GLU A 11 -15.02 23.64 20.20
CA GLU A 11 -15.11 22.76 21.36
C GLU A 11 -16.45 22.94 22.10
N GLN A 12 -16.88 24.19 22.27
CA GLN A 12 -18.18 24.45 22.89
C GLN A 12 -19.34 23.91 22.06
N ALA A 13 -19.28 24.07 20.76
CA ALA A 13 -20.31 23.59 19.85
C ALA A 13 -20.36 22.05 19.77
N LEU A 14 -19.22 21.38 19.94
CA LEU A 14 -19.08 19.91 19.89
C LEU A 14 -19.30 19.21 21.26
N LYS A 15 -19.79 19.89 22.30
CA LYS A 15 -19.97 19.28 23.64
C LYS A 15 -20.86 18.03 23.67
N ARG A 16 -21.70 17.83 22.67
CA ARG A 16 -22.56 16.66 22.55
C ARG A 16 -21.82 15.41 22.07
N LEU A 17 -20.61 15.57 21.48
CA LEU A 17 -19.78 14.43 21.08
C LEU A 17 -19.05 13.81 22.29
N PRO A 18 -18.70 12.50 22.23
CA PRO A 18 -17.78 11.87 23.17
C PRO A 18 -16.47 12.65 23.28
N ALA A 19 -15.81 12.57 24.43
CA ALA A 19 -14.64 13.40 24.72
C ALA A 19 -13.44 13.04 23.80
N ASP A 20 -13.25 11.77 23.50
CA ASP A 20 -12.25 11.24 22.58
C ASP A 20 -12.45 11.76 21.15
N GLU A 21 -13.63 11.60 20.59
CA GLU A 21 -13.96 12.10 19.24
C GLU A 21 -13.81 13.62 19.15
N ARG A 22 -14.26 14.34 20.16
CA ARG A 22 -14.11 15.79 20.22
C ARG A 22 -12.64 16.20 20.24
N ASN A 23 -11.79 15.51 21.02
CA ASN A 23 -10.37 15.81 21.12
C ASN A 23 -9.65 15.54 19.81
N ASP A 24 -9.98 14.46 19.10
CA ASP A 24 -9.41 14.13 17.80
C ASP A 24 -9.75 15.24 16.79
N ILE A 25 -11.00 15.67 16.72
CA ILE A 25 -11.41 16.79 15.85
C ILE A 25 -10.64 18.08 16.17
N LEU A 26 -10.51 18.42 17.44
CA LEU A 26 -9.80 19.63 17.84
C LEU A 26 -8.30 19.55 17.54
N GLN A 27 -7.71 18.35 17.61
CA GLN A 27 -6.31 18.15 17.23
C GLN A 27 -6.11 18.35 15.74
N ASP A 28 -6.98 17.78 14.90
CA ASP A 28 -6.89 17.94 13.44
C ASP A 28 -7.00 19.41 13.02
N ILE A 29 -7.89 20.17 13.68
CA ILE A 29 -7.98 21.63 13.43
C ILE A 29 -6.68 22.35 13.83
N ARG A 30 -6.03 21.97 14.94
CA ARG A 30 -4.74 22.56 15.33
C ARG A 30 -3.65 22.24 14.30
N GLU A 31 -3.61 21.01 13.80
CA GLU A 31 -2.68 20.61 12.74
C GLU A 31 -2.92 21.40 11.45
N TYR A 32 -4.18 21.64 11.09
CA TYR A 32 -4.52 22.47 9.93
C TYR A 32 -4.01 23.92 10.08
N PHE A 33 -4.16 24.53 11.28
CA PHE A 33 -3.60 25.83 11.57
C PHE A 33 -2.07 25.83 11.55
N LEU A 34 -1.42 24.78 12.07
CA LEU A 34 0.02 24.62 12.03
C LEU A 34 0.55 24.59 10.59
N ASN A 35 -0.02 23.72 9.76
CA ASN A 35 0.35 23.58 8.35
C ASN A 35 0.12 24.87 7.58
N GLY A 36 -1.01 25.58 7.82
CA GLY A 36 -1.28 26.86 7.20
C GLY A 36 -0.27 27.95 7.58
N ARG A 37 0.23 27.95 8.83
CA ARG A 37 1.30 28.87 9.25
C ARG A 37 2.64 28.51 8.60
N ASP A 38 2.94 27.24 8.45
CA ASP A 38 4.15 26.80 7.75
C ASP A 38 4.13 27.18 6.27
N ASP A 39 2.93 27.23 5.67
CA ASP A 39 2.69 27.79 4.33
C ASP A 39 2.74 29.35 4.27
N GLY A 40 2.98 30.02 5.42
CA GLY A 40 3.06 31.48 5.50
C GLY A 40 1.72 32.22 5.53
N LYS A 41 0.60 31.52 5.75
CA LYS A 41 -0.74 32.14 5.83
C LYS A 41 -1.00 32.74 7.21
N ALA A 42 -1.77 33.84 7.25
CA ALA A 42 -2.24 34.41 8.51
C ALA A 42 -3.37 33.58 9.13
N GLU A 43 -3.46 33.56 10.48
CA GLU A 43 -4.50 32.80 11.18
C GLU A 43 -5.93 33.14 10.74
N GLU A 44 -6.17 34.41 10.37
CA GLU A 44 -7.45 34.87 9.85
C GLU A 44 -7.79 34.25 8.50
N GLU A 45 -6.80 34.07 7.65
CA GLU A 45 -6.96 33.43 6.33
C GLU A 45 -7.22 31.93 6.49
N ILE A 46 -6.48 31.29 7.41
CA ILE A 46 -6.65 29.87 7.74
C ILE A 46 -8.07 29.64 8.31
N ALA A 47 -8.49 30.47 9.27
CA ALA A 47 -9.83 30.38 9.85
C ALA A 47 -10.92 30.64 8.81
N ALA A 48 -10.72 31.58 7.89
CA ALA A 48 -11.67 31.86 6.81
C ALA A 48 -11.81 30.68 5.82
N SER A 49 -10.72 29.98 5.54
CA SER A 49 -10.74 28.79 4.68
C SER A 49 -11.49 27.60 5.31
N LEU A 50 -11.46 27.46 6.65
CA LEU A 50 -12.21 26.46 7.39
C LEU A 50 -13.71 26.76 7.47
N GLY A 51 -14.11 28.03 7.40
CA GLY A 51 -15.48 28.47 7.61
C GLY A 51 -15.80 28.78 9.09
N SER A 52 -17.07 28.77 9.48
CA SER A 52 -17.43 29.08 10.87
C SER A 52 -17.41 27.82 11.75
N PRO A 53 -16.88 27.93 13.00
CA PRO A 53 -16.92 26.81 13.97
C PRO A 53 -18.32 26.25 14.19
N ALA A 54 -19.33 27.11 14.23
CA ALA A 54 -20.70 26.70 14.42
C ALA A 54 -21.26 25.87 13.24
N LYS A 55 -20.88 26.23 12.00
CA LYS A 55 -21.30 25.48 10.81
C LYS A 55 -20.62 24.11 10.79
N ILE A 56 -19.31 24.05 11.06
CA ILE A 56 -18.55 22.82 11.18
C ILE A 56 -19.19 21.91 12.24
N ALA A 57 -19.45 22.46 13.44
CA ALA A 57 -20.07 21.70 14.51
C ALA A 57 -21.47 21.17 14.15
N ALA A 58 -22.30 21.99 13.50
CA ALA A 58 -23.63 21.58 13.08
C ALA A 58 -23.60 20.39 12.13
N GLU A 59 -22.74 20.45 11.11
CA GLU A 59 -22.56 19.39 10.13
C GLU A 59 -21.94 18.12 10.77
N LEU A 60 -21.00 18.28 11.72
CA LEU A 60 -20.44 17.16 12.48
C LEU A 60 -21.49 16.50 13.39
N LEU A 61 -22.31 17.29 14.08
CA LEU A 61 -23.37 16.78 14.94
C LEU A 61 -24.51 16.15 14.16
N GLU A 62 -24.83 16.64 12.96
CA GLU A 62 -25.80 16.01 12.07
C GLU A 62 -25.30 14.69 11.51
N ALA A 63 -23.99 14.60 11.23
CA ALA A 63 -23.35 13.37 10.76
C ALA A 63 -23.05 12.37 11.88
N TYR A 64 -23.10 12.76 13.16
CA TYR A 64 -22.81 11.90 14.30
C TYR A 64 -24.07 11.17 14.79
N PRO A 65 -24.11 9.82 14.76
CA PRO A 65 -25.23 9.07 15.27
C PRO A 65 -25.25 9.18 16.80
N PHE A 66 -26.06 10.08 17.35
CA PHE A 66 -26.38 10.05 18.76
C PHE A 66 -27.26 8.81 19.01
N ALA A 67 -26.67 7.75 19.55
CA ALA A 67 -27.47 6.64 20.08
C ALA A 67 -28.39 7.18 21.15
N GLU A 68 -29.72 7.14 20.93
CA GLU A 68 -30.66 7.08 22.03
C GLU A 68 -30.22 5.88 22.87
N ALA A 69 -30.09 6.08 24.18
CA ALA A 69 -29.59 5.10 25.12
C ALA A 69 -30.48 3.85 25.09
N ASP A 70 -30.17 2.93 24.24
CA ASP A 70 -30.67 1.57 24.27
C ASP A 70 -29.44 0.65 24.12
N ASP A 71 -29.16 -0.14 25.14
CA ASP A 71 -28.05 -1.09 25.28
C ASP A 71 -28.17 -2.27 24.30
N SER A 72 -28.40 -1.98 23.05
CA SER A 72 -28.25 -2.98 21.98
C SER A 72 -26.90 -2.82 21.32
N ILE A 73 -26.03 -3.79 21.52
CA ILE A 73 -24.83 -4.01 20.73
C ILE A 73 -25.23 -3.88 19.26
N ALA A 74 -24.94 -2.73 18.63
CA ALA A 74 -25.21 -2.51 17.24
C ALA A 74 -24.38 -3.53 16.44
N SER A 75 -25.05 -4.52 15.90
CA SER A 75 -24.43 -5.47 14.97
C SER A 75 -23.85 -4.68 13.81
N PRO A 76 -22.61 -4.97 13.38
CA PRO A 76 -22.00 -4.26 12.26
C PRO A 76 -22.93 -4.35 11.05
N THR A 77 -23.43 -3.22 10.59
CA THR A 77 -24.27 -3.16 9.39
C THR A 77 -23.44 -3.62 8.20
N SER A 78 -23.86 -4.74 7.60
CA SER A 78 -23.25 -5.20 6.35
C SER A 78 -24.15 -4.84 5.16
N GLU A 79 -23.58 -4.25 4.13
CA GLU A 79 -24.23 -4.05 2.84
C GLU A 79 -23.68 -5.05 1.86
N VAL A 80 -24.57 -5.72 1.11
CA VAL A 80 -24.17 -6.66 0.06
C VAL A 80 -24.78 -6.21 -1.26
N ILE A 81 -23.93 -5.99 -2.26
CA ILE A 81 -24.31 -5.72 -3.64
C ILE A 81 -23.93 -6.94 -4.48
N THR A 82 -24.84 -7.43 -5.30
CA THR A 82 -24.59 -8.51 -6.27
C THR A 82 -24.79 -7.97 -7.67
N ILE A 83 -23.80 -8.17 -8.55
CA ILE A 83 -23.83 -7.78 -9.95
C ILE A 83 -23.76 -9.07 -10.76
N GLN A 84 -24.82 -9.34 -11.53
CA GLN A 84 -24.96 -10.53 -12.37
C GLN A 84 -24.30 -10.39 -13.74
N ASP A 85 -23.98 -9.15 -14.15
CA ASP A 85 -23.27 -8.89 -15.39
C ASP A 85 -21.79 -9.24 -15.24
N ASP A 86 -21.34 -10.27 -15.94
CA ASP A 86 -19.96 -10.74 -15.97
C ASP A 86 -19.23 -10.41 -17.28
N SER A 87 -19.84 -9.59 -18.15
CA SER A 87 -19.30 -9.26 -19.48
C SER A 87 -18.02 -8.40 -19.43
N PHE A 88 -17.76 -7.70 -18.31
CA PHE A 88 -16.60 -6.85 -18.13
C PHE A 88 -15.28 -7.64 -18.08
N THR A 89 -14.22 -7.09 -18.66
CA THR A 89 -12.86 -7.66 -18.58
C THR A 89 -11.90 -6.79 -17.76
N LYS A 90 -12.36 -5.62 -17.32
CA LYS A 90 -11.59 -4.69 -16.49
C LYS A 90 -12.28 -4.48 -15.16
N VAL A 91 -11.48 -4.33 -14.11
CA VAL A 91 -11.94 -4.04 -12.74
C VAL A 91 -11.19 -2.81 -12.23
N ASP A 92 -11.93 -1.81 -11.77
CA ASP A 92 -11.40 -0.56 -11.22
C ASP A 92 -12.04 -0.30 -9.85
N ILE A 93 -11.25 -0.42 -8.79
CA ILE A 93 -11.69 -0.28 -7.40
C ILE A 93 -10.96 0.87 -6.76
N ASP A 94 -11.70 1.85 -6.24
CA ASP A 94 -11.20 3.06 -5.59
C ASP A 94 -11.84 3.19 -4.19
N VAL A 95 -11.02 3.03 -3.14
CA VAL A 95 -11.44 3.03 -1.73
C VAL A 95 -10.69 4.11 -0.98
N GLN A 96 -11.35 5.20 -0.58
CA GLN A 96 -10.67 6.27 0.14
C GLN A 96 -10.15 5.82 1.50
N HIS A 97 -10.97 5.08 2.27
CA HIS A 97 -10.61 4.64 3.61
C HIS A 97 -11.13 3.24 3.89
N GLY A 98 -10.37 2.49 4.69
CA GLY A 98 -10.73 1.13 5.08
C GLY A 98 -9.95 0.05 4.36
N SER A 99 -10.13 -1.19 4.74
CA SER A 99 -9.46 -2.31 4.09
C SER A 99 -10.21 -2.77 2.83
N LEU A 100 -9.46 -3.00 1.76
CA LEU A 100 -9.95 -3.62 0.53
C LEU A 100 -9.43 -5.05 0.44
N THR A 101 -10.33 -6.00 0.25
CA THR A 101 -9.96 -7.40 -0.02
C THR A 101 -10.63 -7.84 -1.33
N VAL A 102 -9.85 -8.31 -2.30
CA VAL A 102 -10.35 -8.82 -3.59
C VAL A 102 -10.03 -10.30 -3.72
N LEU A 103 -11.07 -11.09 -3.92
CA LEU A 103 -11.02 -12.55 -3.95
C LEU A 103 -11.77 -13.10 -5.16
N PRO A 104 -11.47 -14.32 -5.60
CA PRO A 104 -12.29 -14.97 -6.61
C PRO A 104 -13.68 -15.34 -6.05
N SER A 105 -14.72 -15.14 -6.86
CA SER A 105 -16.06 -15.63 -6.58
C SER A 105 -16.17 -17.12 -6.93
N ASP A 106 -17.00 -17.86 -6.21
CA ASP A 106 -17.35 -19.24 -6.57
C ASP A 106 -18.49 -19.31 -7.58
N SER A 107 -19.13 -18.18 -7.89
CA SER A 107 -20.18 -18.03 -8.90
C SER A 107 -19.73 -17.13 -10.05
N ALA A 108 -20.56 -17.02 -11.10
CA ALA A 108 -20.36 -16.05 -12.18
C ALA A 108 -20.67 -14.62 -11.74
N ASP A 109 -21.33 -14.44 -10.59
CA ASP A 109 -21.72 -13.13 -10.11
C ASP A 109 -20.57 -12.45 -9.35
N THR A 110 -20.50 -11.12 -9.47
CA THR A 110 -19.67 -10.29 -8.57
C THR A 110 -20.46 -10.02 -7.31
N ARG A 111 -19.83 -10.27 -6.14
CA ARG A 111 -20.39 -9.97 -4.84
C ARG A 111 -19.51 -8.97 -4.10
N ILE A 112 -20.11 -7.91 -3.60
CA ILE A 112 -19.44 -6.83 -2.89
C ILE A 112 -20.05 -6.72 -1.51
N GLU A 113 -19.21 -6.83 -0.48
CA GLU A 113 -19.61 -6.77 0.92
C GLU A 113 -18.92 -5.58 1.60
N LEU A 114 -19.71 -4.62 2.06
CA LEU A 114 -19.25 -3.52 2.89
C LEU A 114 -19.62 -3.78 4.33
N THR A 115 -18.62 -3.82 5.21
CA THR A 115 -18.80 -3.92 6.66
C THR A 115 -18.29 -2.64 7.31
N GLY A 116 -19.02 -2.09 8.28
CA GLY A 116 -18.66 -0.87 9.01
C GLY A 116 -19.79 0.15 9.06
N THR A 117 -19.49 1.37 9.50
CA THR A 117 -20.48 2.44 9.69
C THR A 117 -20.97 2.98 8.34
N LYS A 118 -22.19 2.57 7.97
CA LYS A 118 -22.83 2.85 6.67
C LYS A 118 -23.21 4.32 6.46
N GLU A 119 -23.43 5.07 7.53
CA GLU A 119 -24.02 6.40 7.48
C GLU A 119 -23.12 7.47 6.84
N ARG A 120 -21.81 7.22 6.85
CA ARG A 120 -20.78 8.17 6.38
C ARG A 120 -20.18 7.81 5.01
N LEU A 121 -20.46 6.61 4.49
CA LEU A 121 -19.87 6.09 3.28
C LEU A 121 -20.90 5.94 2.17
N GLU A 122 -20.47 6.20 0.95
CA GLU A 122 -21.20 5.92 -0.28
C GLU A 122 -20.46 4.84 -1.06
N LEU A 123 -21.09 3.68 -1.18
CA LEU A 123 -20.63 2.60 -2.03
C LEU A 123 -21.36 2.65 -3.37
N THR A 124 -20.63 2.80 -4.45
CA THR A 124 -21.17 2.67 -5.81
C THR A 124 -20.48 1.52 -6.52
N ALA A 125 -21.26 0.70 -7.21
CA ALA A 125 -20.76 -0.42 -8.00
C ALA A 125 -21.59 -0.58 -9.26
N GLU A 126 -20.97 -0.44 -10.42
CA GLU A 126 -21.64 -0.47 -11.71
C GLU A 126 -20.71 -1.01 -12.81
N VAL A 127 -21.30 -1.62 -13.82
CA VAL A 127 -20.58 -2.03 -15.03
C VAL A 127 -20.76 -0.93 -16.08
N LEU A 128 -19.67 -0.28 -16.45
CA LEU A 128 -19.64 0.77 -17.48
C LEU A 128 -18.84 0.28 -18.70
N GLY A 129 -19.56 -0.13 -19.73
CA GLY A 129 -18.95 -0.77 -20.90
C GLY A 129 -18.23 -2.06 -20.52
N ASP A 130 -16.92 -2.15 -20.69
CA ASP A 130 -16.09 -3.31 -20.37
C ASP A 130 -15.43 -3.23 -18.97
N THR A 131 -15.90 -2.34 -18.10
CA THR A 131 -15.26 -2.08 -16.82
C THR A 131 -16.24 -2.16 -15.66
N LEU A 132 -15.98 -3.03 -14.69
CA LEU A 132 -16.60 -3.00 -13.38
C LEU A 132 -15.95 -1.89 -12.55
N LYS A 133 -16.70 -0.85 -12.20
CA LYS A 133 -16.24 0.24 -11.34
C LYS A 133 -16.86 0.13 -9.97
N ILE A 134 -16.00 0.12 -8.95
CA ILE A 134 -16.40 0.09 -7.55
C ILE A 134 -15.74 1.28 -6.86
N LYS A 135 -16.54 2.13 -6.21
CA LYS A 135 -16.03 3.28 -5.46
C LYS A 135 -16.62 3.31 -4.07
N LEU A 136 -15.76 3.48 -3.09
CA LEU A 136 -16.14 3.71 -1.70
C LEU A 136 -15.60 5.07 -1.25
N LYS A 137 -16.49 6.03 -1.07
CA LYS A 137 -16.15 7.43 -0.74
C LYS A 137 -16.90 7.91 0.48
N ASN A 138 -16.36 8.95 1.13
CA ASN A 138 -17.11 9.65 2.18
C ASN A 138 -18.24 10.50 1.57
N LYS A 139 -19.40 10.48 2.16
CA LYS A 139 -20.59 11.27 1.70
C LYS A 139 -20.40 12.78 1.81
N ALA A 140 -19.60 13.27 2.73
CA ALA A 140 -19.41 14.69 2.98
C ALA A 140 -18.03 15.17 2.51
N HIS A 141 -18.00 16.03 1.51
CA HIS A 141 -16.79 16.50 0.81
C HIS A 141 -15.83 17.32 1.69
N TRP A 142 -16.30 17.98 2.72
CA TRP A 142 -15.50 18.82 3.62
C TRP A 142 -14.92 18.08 4.83
N LEU A 143 -15.43 16.86 5.14
CA LEU A 143 -14.90 15.98 6.19
C LEU A 143 -13.53 15.38 5.84
N PHE A 144 -13.03 15.60 4.61
CA PHE A 144 -11.69 15.17 4.19
C PHE A 144 -10.54 15.84 4.93
N MET A 145 -10.79 16.96 5.58
CA MET A 145 -9.78 17.65 6.37
C MET A 145 -9.54 17.03 7.75
N PHE A 146 -10.38 16.09 8.15
CA PHE A 146 -10.29 15.45 9.46
C PHE A 146 -10.05 13.95 9.29
N ASN A 147 -9.02 13.43 9.91
CA ASN A 147 -8.70 12.01 9.96
C ASN A 147 -9.73 11.26 10.83
N PHE A 148 -10.97 11.14 10.37
CA PHE A 148 -11.95 10.33 11.08
C PHE A 148 -11.50 8.89 11.12
N ASN A 149 -11.42 8.36 12.33
CA ASN A 149 -11.09 6.97 12.61
C ASN A 149 -12.09 6.01 11.90
N THR A 150 -11.75 5.61 10.67
CA THR A 150 -12.47 4.62 9.87
C THR A 150 -12.11 3.19 10.30
N LYS A 151 -11.65 3.00 11.56
CA LYS A 151 -11.39 1.68 12.11
C LYS A 151 -12.64 0.82 12.00
N GLY A 152 -12.51 -0.29 11.30
CA GLY A 152 -13.60 -1.26 11.13
C GLY A 152 -14.31 -1.22 9.78
N VAL A 153 -14.00 -0.28 8.88
CA VAL A 153 -14.53 -0.32 7.50
C VAL A 153 -13.76 -1.35 6.68
N ALA A 154 -14.49 -2.30 6.10
CA ALA A 154 -13.92 -3.31 5.23
C ALA A 154 -14.79 -3.52 3.99
N LEU A 155 -14.19 -3.39 2.83
CA LEU A 155 -14.79 -3.72 1.54
C LEU A 155 -14.20 -5.04 1.06
N LYS A 156 -15.05 -6.07 0.91
CA LYS A 156 -14.70 -7.34 0.28
C LYS A 156 -15.37 -7.43 -1.07
N VAL A 157 -14.59 -7.71 -2.10
CA VAL A 157 -15.05 -7.84 -3.47
C VAL A 157 -14.71 -9.24 -3.97
N PHE A 158 -15.73 -9.99 -4.34
CA PHE A 158 -15.59 -11.32 -4.95
C PHE A 158 -15.90 -11.18 -6.42
N ILE A 159 -14.91 -11.43 -7.28
CA ILE A 159 -15.04 -11.32 -8.73
C ILE A 159 -14.99 -12.69 -9.41
N PRO A 160 -15.72 -12.92 -10.52
CA PRO A 160 -15.70 -14.19 -11.25
C PRO A 160 -14.27 -14.67 -11.59
N LYS A 161 -14.07 -15.99 -11.56
CA LYS A 161 -12.80 -16.63 -11.93
C LYS A 161 -12.61 -16.59 -13.43
N LYS A 162 -11.90 -15.60 -13.95
CA LYS A 162 -11.56 -15.46 -15.38
C LYS A 162 -10.25 -14.67 -15.56
N LEU A 163 -9.73 -14.68 -16.78
CA LEU A 163 -8.59 -13.81 -17.14
C LEU A 163 -9.10 -12.38 -17.39
N TYR A 164 -8.64 -11.44 -16.57
CA TYR A 164 -8.93 -10.02 -16.73
C TYR A 164 -7.90 -9.31 -17.62
N GLN A 165 -8.32 -8.29 -18.37
CA GLN A 165 -7.40 -7.42 -19.09
C GLN A 165 -6.65 -6.52 -18.10
N SER A 166 -7.37 -5.97 -17.12
CA SER A 166 -6.77 -5.18 -16.05
C SER A 166 -7.57 -5.27 -14.76
N ILE A 167 -6.85 -5.28 -13.64
CA ILE A 167 -7.40 -5.13 -12.29
C ILE A 167 -6.63 -4.00 -11.63
N SER A 168 -7.31 -2.88 -11.35
CA SER A 168 -6.75 -1.73 -10.63
C SER A 168 -7.42 -1.62 -9.26
N MET A 169 -6.60 -1.56 -8.22
CA MET A 169 -7.01 -1.47 -6.83
C MET A 169 -6.32 -0.29 -6.18
N LYS A 170 -7.08 0.72 -5.77
CA LYS A 170 -6.55 1.96 -5.16
C LYS A 170 -7.15 2.20 -3.80
N SER A 171 -6.33 2.69 -2.89
CA SER A 171 -6.76 3.15 -1.57
C SER A 171 -5.89 4.33 -1.13
N ASP A 172 -6.47 5.31 -0.43
CA ASP A 172 -5.65 6.40 0.16
C ASP A 172 -5.01 5.91 1.47
N ASN A 173 -5.83 5.38 2.42
CA ASN A 173 -5.38 5.04 3.76
C ASN A 173 -5.81 3.63 4.20
N GLY A 174 -5.67 2.64 3.37
CA GLY A 174 -6.16 1.31 3.69
C GLY A 174 -5.28 0.16 3.26
N ARG A 175 -5.46 -0.99 3.92
CA ARG A 175 -4.85 -2.24 3.46
C ARG A 175 -5.51 -2.68 2.17
N ILE A 176 -4.70 -3.07 1.19
CA ILE A 176 -5.15 -3.77 -0.01
C ILE A 176 -4.69 -5.22 0.09
N GLN A 177 -5.61 -6.15 -0.03
CA GLN A 177 -5.33 -7.58 -0.08
C GLN A 177 -5.98 -8.18 -1.33
N ALA A 178 -5.19 -8.90 -2.13
CA ALA A 178 -5.69 -9.61 -3.31
C ALA A 178 -5.15 -11.03 -3.34
N GLU A 179 -6.01 -11.99 -3.63
CA GLU A 179 -5.65 -13.40 -3.61
C GLU A 179 -6.32 -14.15 -4.76
N LYS A 180 -5.57 -15.06 -5.39
CA LYS A 180 -6.04 -16.00 -6.44
C LYS A 180 -6.70 -15.32 -7.64
N LEU A 181 -6.08 -14.23 -8.11
CA LEU A 181 -6.56 -13.49 -9.29
C LEU A 181 -5.66 -13.73 -10.49
N ILE A 182 -6.27 -13.68 -11.68
CA ILE A 182 -5.57 -13.83 -12.96
C ILE A 182 -5.89 -12.63 -13.85
N GLY A 183 -4.84 -11.91 -14.30
CA GLY A 183 -5.03 -10.74 -15.15
C GLY A 183 -3.81 -10.46 -16.02
N LYS A 184 -3.98 -9.74 -17.14
CA LYS A 184 -2.82 -9.28 -17.90
C LYS A 184 -2.08 -8.17 -17.17
N GLN A 185 -2.82 -7.24 -16.58
CA GLN A 185 -2.28 -6.15 -15.79
C GLN A 185 -2.96 -6.13 -14.43
N ILE A 186 -2.18 -6.16 -13.36
CA ILE A 186 -2.69 -6.00 -11.98
C ILE A 186 -1.91 -4.85 -11.36
N GLU A 187 -2.62 -3.82 -10.92
CA GLU A 187 -2.06 -2.63 -10.27
C GLU A 187 -2.68 -2.45 -8.89
N CYS A 188 -1.84 -2.27 -7.88
CA CYS A 188 -2.23 -2.00 -6.51
C CYS A 188 -1.52 -0.75 -6.01
N ARG A 189 -2.26 0.27 -5.61
CA ARG A 189 -1.69 1.50 -5.08
C ARG A 189 -2.39 1.95 -3.81
N THR A 190 -1.60 2.36 -2.82
CA THR A 190 -2.12 3.01 -1.61
C THR A 190 -1.09 4.00 -1.07
N ASP A 191 -1.53 5.11 -0.48
CA ASP A 191 -0.58 6.09 0.07
C ASP A 191 -0.03 5.58 1.42
N ASN A 192 -0.91 5.17 2.36
CA ASN A 192 -0.50 4.82 3.73
C ASN A 192 -0.90 3.40 4.16
N GLY A 193 -1.09 2.50 3.24
CA GLY A 193 -1.58 1.15 3.53
C GLY A 193 -0.59 0.05 3.25
N ARG A 194 -0.87 -1.14 3.81
CA ARG A 194 -0.16 -2.36 3.45
C ARG A 194 -0.76 -2.97 2.20
N ILE A 195 0.08 -3.46 1.31
CA ILE A 195 -0.31 -4.25 0.13
C ILE A 195 0.10 -5.70 0.37
N GLU A 196 -0.86 -6.61 0.28
CA GLU A 196 -0.66 -8.06 0.40
C GLU A 196 -1.22 -8.77 -0.83
N LEU A 197 -0.34 -9.36 -1.61
CA LEU A 197 -0.68 -10.04 -2.86
C LEU A 197 -0.28 -11.50 -2.79
N ALA A 198 -1.22 -12.40 -2.97
CA ALA A 198 -0.98 -13.84 -2.85
C ALA A 198 -1.61 -14.65 -3.99
N GLU A 199 -0.87 -15.63 -4.49
CA GLU A 199 -1.36 -16.60 -5.50
C GLU A 199 -1.93 -15.91 -6.76
N LEU A 200 -1.21 -14.88 -7.26
CA LEU A 200 -1.60 -14.14 -8.46
C LEU A 200 -0.84 -14.63 -9.69
N ALA A 201 -1.52 -14.58 -10.84
CA ALA A 201 -0.90 -14.77 -12.13
C ALA A 201 -1.17 -13.55 -13.04
N ALA A 202 -0.11 -12.95 -13.61
CA ALA A 202 -0.23 -11.75 -14.43
C ALA A 202 0.83 -11.71 -15.55
N THR A 203 0.63 -10.87 -16.56
CA THR A 203 1.72 -10.46 -17.47
C THR A 203 2.50 -9.31 -16.84
N SER A 204 1.81 -8.39 -16.14
CA SER A 204 2.45 -7.29 -15.41
C SER A 204 1.76 -7.09 -14.07
N LEU A 205 2.56 -7.06 -13.00
CA LEU A 205 2.11 -6.78 -11.65
C LEU A 205 2.86 -5.56 -11.10
N GLU A 206 2.12 -4.55 -10.66
CA GLU A 206 2.66 -3.36 -10.01
C GLU A 206 2.01 -3.15 -8.64
N ALA A 207 2.84 -2.94 -7.62
CA ALA A 207 2.43 -2.64 -6.25
C ALA A 207 3.19 -1.41 -5.75
N GLU A 208 2.48 -0.35 -5.37
CA GLU A 208 3.07 0.90 -4.93
C GLU A 208 2.39 1.43 -3.67
N THR A 209 3.22 1.89 -2.71
CA THR A 209 2.73 2.54 -1.49
C THR A 209 3.78 3.52 -0.98
N ASP A 210 3.37 4.67 -0.44
CA ASP A 210 4.35 5.63 0.09
C ASP A 210 4.88 5.15 1.45
N ASN A 211 3.97 4.80 2.38
CA ASN A 211 4.36 4.50 3.77
C ASN A 211 4.01 3.07 4.24
N GLY A 212 3.67 2.20 3.34
CA GLY A 212 3.21 0.86 3.67
C GLY A 212 4.23 -0.25 3.39
N ARG A 213 3.91 -1.43 3.89
CA ARG A 213 4.65 -2.65 3.57
C ARG A 213 4.03 -3.32 2.36
N ILE A 214 4.87 -3.86 1.48
CA ILE A 214 4.45 -4.68 0.34
C ILE A 214 4.87 -6.12 0.60
N GLU A 215 3.93 -7.05 0.61
CA GLU A 215 4.15 -8.48 0.77
C GLU A 215 3.58 -9.22 -0.45
N ILE A 216 4.43 -9.95 -1.16
CA ILE A 216 4.09 -10.69 -2.37
C ILE A 216 4.45 -12.17 -2.15
N LEU A 217 3.46 -13.05 -2.31
CA LEU A 217 3.59 -14.46 -2.02
C LEU A 217 3.02 -15.32 -3.15
N LYS A 218 3.81 -16.28 -3.65
CA LYS A 218 3.39 -17.25 -4.68
C LYS A 218 2.79 -16.57 -5.92
N VAL A 219 3.57 -15.72 -6.55
CA VAL A 219 3.15 -14.96 -7.72
C VAL A 219 3.94 -15.41 -8.94
N GLN A 220 3.24 -15.53 -10.07
CA GLN A 220 3.82 -15.80 -11.38
C GLN A 220 3.48 -14.66 -12.34
N THR A 221 4.50 -14.05 -12.95
CA THR A 221 4.31 -12.90 -13.84
C THR A 221 5.50 -12.72 -14.80
N ASP A 222 5.34 -12.02 -15.91
CA ASP A 222 6.49 -11.67 -16.75
C ASP A 222 7.25 -10.49 -16.11
N ARG A 223 6.54 -9.49 -15.60
CA ARG A 223 7.15 -8.29 -14.99
C ARG A 223 6.51 -7.96 -13.66
N LEU A 224 7.33 -7.77 -12.66
CA LEU A 224 6.93 -7.36 -11.33
C LEU A 224 7.64 -6.08 -10.92
N LYS A 225 6.88 -5.07 -10.48
CA LYS A 225 7.39 -3.84 -9.89
C LYS A 225 6.77 -3.64 -8.51
N ALA A 226 7.61 -3.45 -7.49
CA ALA A 226 7.18 -3.10 -6.14
C ALA A 226 7.94 -1.89 -5.66
N LYS A 227 7.22 -0.83 -5.27
CA LYS A 227 7.82 0.42 -4.81
C LYS A 227 7.17 0.91 -3.53
N THR A 228 8.03 1.36 -2.58
CA THR A 228 7.59 2.05 -1.36
C THR A 228 8.65 3.05 -0.93
N ASP A 229 8.24 4.18 -0.35
CA ASP A 229 9.23 5.15 0.17
C ASP A 229 9.74 4.71 1.55
N ASN A 230 8.83 4.34 2.48
CA ASN A 230 9.21 4.07 3.87
C ASN A 230 8.88 2.66 4.37
N GLY A 231 8.49 1.76 3.50
CA GLY A 231 8.06 0.41 3.86
C GLY A 231 9.07 -0.68 3.57
N ARG A 232 8.76 -1.87 4.06
CA ARG A 232 9.49 -3.09 3.67
C ARG A 232 8.84 -3.71 2.44
N VAL A 233 9.67 -4.17 1.51
CA VAL A 233 9.24 -5.04 0.40
C VAL A 233 9.68 -6.47 0.70
N THR A 234 8.76 -7.42 0.70
CA THR A 234 9.04 -8.84 0.91
C THR A 234 8.40 -9.65 -0.20
N MET A 235 9.20 -10.45 -0.89
CA MET A 235 8.74 -11.34 -1.95
C MET A 235 9.15 -12.77 -1.62
N ARG A 236 8.19 -13.70 -1.69
CA ARG A 236 8.42 -15.12 -1.42
C ARG A 236 7.76 -16.00 -2.48
N HIS A 237 8.50 -16.98 -2.98
CA HIS A 237 8.04 -17.91 -4.02
C HIS A 237 7.47 -17.16 -5.22
N VAL A 238 8.27 -16.28 -5.80
CA VAL A 238 7.89 -15.46 -6.97
C VAL A 238 8.69 -15.91 -8.18
N GLU A 239 7.99 -16.15 -9.27
CA GLU A 239 8.56 -16.46 -10.57
C GLU A 239 8.23 -15.32 -11.55
N ALA A 240 9.27 -14.70 -12.14
CA ALA A 240 9.08 -13.65 -13.14
C ALA A 240 10.25 -13.60 -14.13
N GLU A 241 10.04 -13.00 -15.30
CA GLU A 241 11.17 -12.69 -16.19
C GLU A 241 12.03 -11.57 -15.58
N SER A 242 11.38 -10.53 -15.06
CA SER A 242 12.07 -9.40 -14.43
C SER A 242 11.34 -8.87 -13.20
N ILE A 243 12.11 -8.54 -12.16
CA ILE A 243 11.63 -8.03 -10.89
C ILE A 243 12.39 -6.74 -10.56
N TYR A 244 11.62 -5.69 -10.28
CA TYR A 244 12.11 -4.42 -9.78
C TYR A 244 11.53 -4.13 -8.40
N ALA A 245 12.39 -3.93 -7.41
CA ALA A 245 11.99 -3.54 -6.05
C ALA A 245 12.73 -2.27 -5.63
N GLU A 246 12.00 -1.29 -5.11
CA GLU A 246 12.54 -0.01 -4.65
C GLU A 246 11.96 0.35 -3.28
N SER A 247 12.81 0.88 -2.41
CA SER A 247 12.38 1.47 -1.15
C SER A 247 13.42 2.48 -0.68
N ASP A 248 13.02 3.72 -0.41
CA ASP A 248 13.99 4.72 0.06
C ASP A 248 14.56 4.35 1.44
N ASN A 249 13.69 4.01 2.41
CA ASN A 249 14.09 3.76 3.80
C ASN A 249 13.79 2.36 4.32
N GLY A 250 13.37 1.45 3.48
CA GLY A 250 12.93 0.12 3.89
C GLY A 250 13.88 -1.01 3.50
N ARG A 251 13.66 -2.15 4.12
CA ARG A 251 14.35 -3.39 3.78
C ARG A 251 13.69 -4.07 2.58
N ILE A 252 14.49 -4.60 1.66
CA ILE A 252 14.02 -5.42 0.54
C ILE A 252 14.47 -6.86 0.77
N GLU A 253 13.54 -7.80 0.76
CA GLU A 253 13.77 -9.22 1.01
C GLU A 253 13.22 -10.08 -0.11
N PHE A 254 14.07 -10.92 -0.68
CA PHE A 254 13.71 -11.94 -1.65
C PHE A 254 13.99 -13.32 -1.05
N ASP A 255 12.99 -14.20 -1.06
CA ASP A 255 13.09 -15.57 -0.59
C ASP A 255 12.47 -16.51 -1.64
N GLN A 256 13.27 -17.40 -2.21
CA GLN A 256 12.86 -18.30 -3.31
C GLN A 256 12.21 -17.50 -4.48
N VAL A 257 12.96 -16.55 -5.01
CA VAL A 257 12.50 -15.68 -6.09
C VAL A 257 13.33 -15.94 -7.34
N ASP A 258 12.68 -16.15 -8.48
CA ASP A 258 13.31 -16.44 -9.76
C ASP A 258 13.08 -15.34 -10.78
N GLY A 259 14.11 -15.10 -11.66
CA GLY A 259 14.15 -14.09 -12.71
C GLY A 259 15.29 -13.11 -12.57
N GLU A 260 15.34 -12.10 -13.44
CA GLU A 260 16.28 -10.98 -13.31
C GLU A 260 15.86 -10.07 -12.17
N LEU A 261 16.78 -9.74 -11.26
CA LEU A 261 16.47 -8.98 -10.04
C LEU A 261 17.16 -7.62 -10.05
N THR A 262 16.38 -6.57 -9.87
CA THR A 262 16.87 -5.23 -9.54
C THR A 262 16.29 -4.79 -8.21
N ALA A 263 17.16 -4.38 -7.27
CA ALA A 263 16.72 -3.84 -5.98
C ALA A 263 17.51 -2.57 -5.63
N ILE A 264 16.79 -1.53 -5.25
CA ILE A 264 17.38 -0.23 -4.90
C ILE A 264 16.80 0.24 -3.58
N THR A 265 17.67 0.68 -2.66
CA THR A 265 17.23 1.35 -1.43
C THR A 265 18.30 2.35 -0.99
N ASP A 266 17.89 3.49 -0.44
CA ASP A 266 18.87 4.48 0.06
C ASP A 266 19.39 4.06 1.43
N ASN A 267 18.48 3.73 2.37
CA ASN A 267 18.84 3.48 3.76
C ASN A 267 18.44 2.08 4.27
N GLY A 268 18.26 1.14 3.39
CA GLY A 268 17.76 -0.20 3.72
C GLY A 268 18.78 -1.31 3.49
N ARG A 269 18.46 -2.48 4.05
CA ARG A 269 19.17 -3.71 3.76
C ARG A 269 18.50 -4.44 2.60
N ILE A 270 19.30 -5.00 1.68
CA ILE A 270 18.80 -5.91 0.64
C ILE A 270 19.24 -7.33 1.01
N VAL A 271 18.30 -8.25 1.02
CA VAL A 271 18.54 -9.66 1.35
C VAL A 271 17.98 -10.55 0.25
N LEU A 272 18.76 -11.49 -0.21
CA LEU A 272 18.34 -12.54 -1.12
C LEU A 272 18.66 -13.91 -0.49
N ALA A 273 17.64 -14.74 -0.35
CA ALA A 273 17.77 -16.16 -0.03
C ALA A 273 17.22 -17.00 -1.19
N GLY A 274 17.97 -18.03 -1.63
CA GLY A 274 17.55 -18.85 -2.77
C GLY A 274 18.47 -20.04 -3.03
N GLU A 275 18.26 -20.70 -4.17
CA GLU A 275 19.04 -21.91 -4.50
C GLU A 275 20.39 -21.58 -5.11
N ASN A 276 20.42 -20.66 -6.10
CA ASN A 276 21.62 -20.29 -6.88
C ASN A 276 21.58 -18.81 -7.30
N LEU A 277 22.70 -18.36 -7.93
CA LEU A 277 22.87 -16.99 -8.41
C LEU A 277 23.03 -16.89 -9.94
N ASP A 278 22.81 -17.96 -10.69
CA ASP A 278 23.04 -17.96 -12.14
C ASP A 278 21.90 -17.21 -12.86
N ARG A 279 21.82 -15.91 -12.61
CA ARG A 279 20.87 -14.92 -13.16
C ARG A 279 21.46 -13.50 -13.10
N ASN A 280 20.87 -12.56 -13.82
CA ASN A 280 21.26 -11.15 -13.73
C ASN A 280 20.70 -10.52 -12.43
N ILE A 281 21.56 -9.87 -11.65
CA ILE A 281 21.22 -9.22 -10.39
C ILE A 281 21.89 -7.84 -10.34
N ASP A 282 21.14 -6.79 -10.01
CA ASP A 282 21.65 -5.45 -9.75
C ASP A 282 21.06 -4.93 -8.42
N PHE A 283 21.86 -5.01 -7.34
CA PHE A 283 21.46 -4.53 -6.02
C PHE A 283 22.26 -3.31 -5.63
N ARG A 284 21.56 -2.26 -5.20
CA ARG A 284 22.15 -0.98 -4.79
C ARG A 284 21.56 -0.48 -3.48
N THR A 285 22.43 -0.02 -2.60
CA THR A 285 22.04 0.70 -1.39
C THR A 285 23.11 1.75 -1.06
N ASP A 286 22.70 2.90 -0.54
CA ASP A 286 23.67 3.91 -0.13
C ASP A 286 24.15 3.62 1.29
N ASN A 287 23.25 3.38 2.25
CA ASN A 287 23.56 3.23 3.67
C ASN A 287 23.08 1.89 4.26
N GLY A 288 23.19 0.82 3.53
CA GLY A 288 22.72 -0.50 3.99
C GLY A 288 23.65 -1.64 3.62
N SER A 289 23.35 -2.82 4.15
CA SER A 289 24.06 -4.04 3.77
C SER A 289 23.34 -4.78 2.64
N ILE A 290 24.11 -5.48 1.83
CA ILE A 290 23.61 -6.44 0.84
C ILE A 290 24.05 -7.84 1.31
N GLU A 291 23.08 -8.69 1.54
CA GLU A 291 23.30 -10.07 2.01
C GLU A 291 22.65 -11.05 1.05
N ILE A 292 23.45 -11.93 0.47
CA ILE A 292 23.00 -13.00 -0.40
C ILE A 292 23.39 -14.33 0.23
N ALA A 293 22.42 -15.21 0.41
CA ALA A 293 22.62 -16.55 0.92
C ALA A 293 21.98 -17.57 -0.04
N THR A 294 22.81 -18.45 -0.62
CA THR A 294 22.32 -19.46 -1.55
C THR A 294 22.79 -20.85 -1.16
N THR A 295 21.98 -21.87 -1.47
CA THR A 295 22.34 -23.26 -1.23
C THR A 295 23.56 -23.70 -2.06
N HIS A 296 23.67 -23.19 -3.29
CA HIS A 296 24.75 -23.48 -4.20
C HIS A 296 25.49 -22.21 -4.61
N LYS A 297 26.81 -22.28 -4.71
CA LYS A 297 27.62 -21.19 -5.25
C LYS A 297 27.25 -20.93 -6.71
N ALA A 298 27.47 -19.69 -7.17
CA ALA A 298 27.36 -19.36 -8.58
C ALA A 298 28.23 -20.31 -9.44
N THR A 299 27.70 -20.80 -10.53
CA THR A 299 28.41 -21.71 -11.46
C THR A 299 28.70 -21.05 -12.79
N ASN A 300 27.96 -19.99 -13.17
CA ASN A 300 28.06 -19.36 -14.48
C ASN A 300 27.79 -17.84 -14.44
N ALA A 301 28.46 -17.14 -13.54
CA ALA A 301 28.24 -15.72 -13.32
C ALA A 301 29.53 -14.96 -12.97
N THR A 302 29.53 -13.67 -13.26
CA THR A 302 30.51 -12.71 -12.71
C THR A 302 29.86 -11.90 -11.59
N ILE A 303 30.42 -11.96 -10.38
CA ILE A 303 30.02 -11.13 -9.25
C ILE A 303 30.93 -9.90 -9.18
N LEU A 304 30.35 -8.72 -9.26
CA LEU A 304 31.03 -7.43 -9.11
C LEU A 304 30.48 -6.74 -7.87
N ALA A 305 31.27 -6.65 -6.81
CA ALA A 305 30.90 -5.99 -5.57
C ALA A 305 31.73 -4.71 -5.38
N LYS A 306 31.06 -3.63 -5.02
CA LYS A 306 31.71 -2.33 -4.73
C LYS A 306 31.13 -1.72 -3.45
N THR A 307 32.01 -1.31 -2.55
CA THR A 307 31.63 -0.49 -1.39
C THR A 307 32.57 0.68 -1.25
N GLY A 308 32.05 1.83 -0.80
CA GLY A 308 32.88 2.99 -0.44
C GLY A 308 33.50 2.82 0.94
N HIS A 309 32.66 2.54 1.95
CA HIS A 309 33.06 2.35 3.35
C HIS A 309 32.41 1.08 3.89
N GLY A 310 33.04 -0.06 3.67
CA GLY A 310 32.47 -1.33 4.12
C GLY A 310 33.40 -2.50 3.89
N ARG A 311 32.88 -3.70 4.12
CA ARG A 311 33.59 -4.95 3.87
C ARG A 311 32.89 -5.76 2.80
N ILE A 312 33.65 -6.30 1.87
CA ILE A 312 33.20 -7.26 0.90
C ILE A 312 33.63 -8.64 1.34
N ASP A 313 32.70 -9.61 1.27
CA ASP A 313 32.94 -11.01 1.53
C ASP A 313 32.14 -11.84 0.50
N ILE A 314 32.82 -12.44 -0.44
CA ILE A 314 32.21 -13.31 -1.46
C ILE A 314 32.76 -14.72 -1.22
N TYR A 315 31.93 -15.60 -0.66
CA TYR A 315 32.26 -16.99 -0.30
C TYR A 315 33.53 -17.13 0.57
N GLY A 316 33.73 -16.20 1.52
CA GLY A 316 34.90 -16.16 2.41
C GLY A 316 36.10 -15.37 1.88
N GLU A 317 36.04 -14.86 0.66
CA GLU A 317 37.11 -14.10 0.02
C GLU A 317 36.77 -12.58 -0.02
N ARG A 318 37.78 -11.74 0.19
CA ARG A 318 37.66 -10.27 0.17
C ARG A 318 37.86 -9.68 -1.24
N ASN A 319 37.37 -10.36 -2.26
CA ASN A 319 37.53 -9.95 -3.63
C ASN A 319 36.35 -9.05 -4.07
N SER A 320 36.63 -7.97 -4.77
CA SER A 320 35.60 -7.13 -5.40
C SER A 320 35.05 -7.70 -6.71
N ARG A 321 35.71 -8.72 -7.24
CA ARG A 321 35.33 -9.43 -8.47
C ARG A 321 35.61 -10.91 -8.34
N SER A 322 34.59 -11.72 -8.57
CA SER A 322 34.69 -13.18 -8.62
C SER A 322 34.04 -13.70 -9.91
N ARG A 323 34.64 -14.68 -10.56
CA ARG A 323 34.19 -15.23 -11.85
C ARG A 323 33.95 -16.71 -11.74
N PHE A 324 32.87 -17.17 -12.34
CA PHE A 324 32.42 -18.56 -12.29
C PHE A 324 31.98 -19.00 -13.70
N GLY A 325 32.52 -20.10 -14.20
CA GLY A 325 32.16 -20.70 -15.48
C GLY A 325 32.36 -19.79 -16.68
N GLU A 326 31.39 -19.76 -17.58
CA GLU A 326 31.41 -18.97 -18.83
C GLU A 326 30.98 -17.52 -18.66
N GLU A 327 30.69 -17.08 -17.41
CA GLU A 327 30.33 -15.69 -17.07
C GLU A 327 29.06 -15.18 -17.79
N LEU A 328 28.06 -16.04 -18.05
CA LEU A 328 26.85 -15.68 -18.80
C LEU A 328 25.97 -14.67 -18.05
N HIS A 329 26.05 -14.65 -16.71
CA HIS A 329 25.25 -13.78 -15.89
C HIS A 329 26.09 -12.72 -15.17
N GLN A 330 25.49 -11.54 -14.96
CA GLN A 330 26.12 -10.45 -14.22
C GLN A 330 25.42 -10.17 -12.90
N ILE A 331 26.18 -10.20 -11.82
CA ILE A 331 25.73 -9.87 -10.48
C ILE A 331 26.46 -8.62 -10.03
N ARG A 332 25.74 -7.49 -9.94
CA ARG A 332 26.29 -6.19 -9.52
C ARG A 332 25.74 -5.87 -8.13
N LEU A 333 26.66 -5.67 -7.19
CA LEU A 333 26.33 -5.36 -5.81
C LEU A 333 27.04 -4.07 -5.41
N LYS A 334 26.30 -3.02 -5.13
CA LYS A 334 26.85 -1.72 -4.75
C LYS A 334 26.28 -1.26 -3.41
N SER A 335 27.16 -0.89 -2.48
CA SER A 335 26.80 -0.21 -1.24
C SER A 335 27.81 0.89 -0.98
N ASP A 336 27.36 2.12 -0.70
CA ASP A 336 28.32 3.18 -0.42
C ASP A 336 28.85 3.04 1.03
N ASN A 337 27.98 2.76 2.02
CA ASN A 337 28.33 2.69 3.44
C ASN A 337 27.89 1.37 4.10
N GLY A 338 28.11 0.23 3.49
CA GLY A 338 27.66 -1.03 4.08
C GLY A 338 28.46 -2.26 3.68
N ARG A 339 28.16 -3.36 4.35
CA ARG A 339 28.77 -4.65 4.07
C ARG A 339 28.07 -5.33 2.91
N ILE A 340 28.85 -5.96 2.04
CA ILE A 340 28.35 -6.86 1.00
C ILE A 340 28.82 -8.27 1.33
N THR A 341 27.89 -9.21 1.49
CA THR A 341 28.17 -10.60 1.83
C THR A 341 27.45 -11.53 0.86
N VAL A 342 28.17 -12.47 0.26
CA VAL A 342 27.65 -13.56 -0.57
C VAL A 342 28.16 -14.88 0.01
N ARG A 343 27.28 -15.80 0.35
CA ARG A 343 27.59 -17.06 1.01
C ARG A 343 26.73 -18.21 0.53
#